data_116c34c066badd2359465476ec08f989
#
_entry.id   116c34c066badd2359465476ec08f989
#
_cell.length_a   1.000
_cell.length_b   1.000
_cell.length_c   1.000
_cell.angle_alpha   90.00
_cell.angle_beta   90.00
_cell.angle_gamma   90.00
#
_symmetry.space_group_name_H-M   'P 1'
#
loop_
_entity.id
_entity.type
_entity.pdbx_description
1 polymer ?
#
loop_
_entity_poly.entity_id
_entity_poly.type
_entity_poly.pdbx_seq_one_letter_code
_entity_poly.pdbx_strand_id
1 'polypeptide(L)'
;MATPGRLAQVMVAGEPVTMTNEATTANAERTIYQVTNPARRCWSDAPVTVQRSTDNGETWSTVPATQYTLDRLFGRVIFAAAQSAGTQVRVSGEYLPLTVVAGAYAYSYTITANLQERAAFDDPDDFVRRRQVGLDASGSISRWYDADPLFAEAIEDEEPVILEFWSDKTGLAADVRIRALVSQEGVNGEAAALLEEEVEFQGVADVDGRALSFA
;
A
#
# COMPACT_ATOMS: atom_id res chain seq x y z
N MET A 1 -14.05 -11.39 17.47
CA MET A 1 -14.77 -10.31 18.21
C MET A 1 -14.96 -9.18 17.22
N ALA A 2 -16.14 -8.56 17.11
CA ALA A 2 -16.34 -7.46 16.14
C ALA A 2 -15.66 -6.18 16.66
N THR A 3 -14.90 -5.49 15.81
CA THR A 3 -14.24 -4.23 16.14
C THR A 3 -15.24 -3.08 16.02
N PRO A 4 -15.37 -2.18 17.04
CA PRO A 4 -16.24 -1.03 16.93
C PRO A 4 -15.77 -0.06 15.84
N GLY A 5 -16.67 0.39 14.95
CA GLY A 5 -16.35 1.30 13.83
C GLY A 5 -15.66 2.61 14.24
N ARG A 6 -15.86 3.08 15.46
CA ARG A 6 -15.16 4.27 16.00
C ARG A 6 -13.63 4.12 16.12
N LEU A 7 -13.09 2.91 16.00
CA LEU A 7 -11.66 2.63 16.00
C LEU A 7 -11.09 2.58 14.58
N ALA A 8 -11.94 2.57 13.57
CA ALA A 8 -11.50 2.61 12.18
C ALA A 8 -10.89 3.99 11.83
N GLN A 9 -9.94 3.98 10.91
CA GLN A 9 -9.25 5.18 10.45
C GLN A 9 -8.81 5.01 9.00
N VAL A 10 -8.80 6.11 8.26
CA VAL A 10 -8.21 6.22 6.93
C VAL A 10 -7.07 7.21 6.97
N MET A 11 -5.95 6.87 6.35
CA MET A 11 -4.81 7.77 6.15
C MET A 11 -4.50 7.89 4.66
N VAL A 12 -3.92 9.01 4.30
CA VAL A 12 -3.47 9.29 2.92
C VAL A 12 -2.01 9.68 2.94
N ALA A 13 -1.29 9.32 1.87
CA ALA A 13 0.10 9.69 1.68
C ALA A 13 0.24 11.16 1.28
N GLY A 14 1.23 11.82 1.87
CA GLY A 14 1.66 13.16 1.49
C GLY A 14 2.89 13.15 0.60
N GLU A 15 3.54 14.32 0.46
CA GLU A 15 4.70 14.54 -0.39
C GLU A 15 5.90 13.63 -0.07
N PRO A 16 6.67 13.21 -1.09
CA PRO A 16 7.84 12.36 -0.90
C PRO A 16 8.93 13.02 -0.06
N VAL A 17 9.50 12.27 0.87
CA VAL A 17 10.62 12.69 1.72
C VAL A 17 11.78 11.72 1.58
N THR A 18 12.98 12.25 1.36
CA THR A 18 14.20 11.44 1.21
C THR A 18 14.52 10.68 2.50
N MET A 19 14.85 9.40 2.37
CA MET A 19 15.40 8.56 3.43
C MET A 19 16.75 7.98 3.02
N THR A 20 17.67 7.92 3.97
CA THR A 20 19.04 7.42 3.71
C THR A 20 19.43 6.40 4.75
N ASN A 21 19.89 5.23 4.29
CA ASN A 21 20.40 4.15 5.14
C ASN A 21 19.42 3.70 6.25
N GLU A 22 18.13 3.66 5.93
CA GLU A 22 17.12 3.18 6.87
C GLU A 22 17.33 1.71 7.22
N ALA A 23 17.41 1.43 8.51
CA ALA A 23 17.56 0.08 9.00
C ALA A 23 16.29 -0.75 8.79
N THR A 24 16.47 -2.03 8.56
CA THR A 24 15.37 -2.98 8.41
C THR A 24 15.40 -4.06 9.49
N THR A 25 14.24 -4.65 9.75
CA THR A 25 14.07 -5.82 10.60
C THR A 25 13.69 -7.02 9.74
N ALA A 26 14.40 -8.13 9.92
CA ALA A 26 14.13 -9.38 9.21
C ALA A 26 12.96 -10.14 9.84
N ASN A 27 12.18 -10.84 9.00
CA ASN A 27 11.26 -11.88 9.48
C ASN A 27 12.04 -13.13 9.97
N ALA A 28 11.34 -14.09 10.57
CA ALA A 28 11.96 -15.30 11.11
C ALA A 28 12.72 -16.11 10.05
N GLU A 29 12.18 -16.18 8.82
CA GLU A 29 12.76 -16.89 7.69
C GLU A 29 13.89 -16.12 6.99
N ARG A 30 14.13 -14.86 7.36
CA ARG A 30 15.12 -13.96 6.74
C ARG A 30 14.97 -13.82 5.22
N THR A 31 13.73 -13.87 4.76
CA THR A 31 13.35 -13.62 3.37
C THR A 31 12.76 -12.23 3.18
N ILE A 32 12.16 -11.64 4.23
CA ILE A 32 11.54 -10.32 4.20
C ILE A 32 12.26 -9.41 5.19
N TYR A 33 12.69 -8.25 4.70
CA TYR A 33 13.31 -7.19 5.50
C TYR A 33 12.44 -5.94 5.42
N GLN A 34 11.79 -5.59 6.50
CA GLN A 34 10.91 -4.42 6.58
C GLN A 34 11.61 -3.27 7.28
N VAL A 35 11.44 -2.03 6.77
CA VAL A 35 11.94 -0.83 7.45
C VAL A 35 11.45 -0.81 8.90
N THR A 36 12.40 -0.61 9.82
CA THR A 36 12.14 -0.68 11.25
C THR A 36 11.23 0.46 11.70
N ASN A 37 11.45 1.68 11.18
CA ASN A 37 10.62 2.85 11.50
C ASN A 37 9.26 2.76 10.79
N PRO A 38 8.13 2.60 11.50
CA PRO A 38 6.80 2.46 10.87
C PRO A 38 6.40 3.66 10.01
N ALA A 39 6.81 4.88 10.39
CA ALA A 39 6.48 6.10 9.67
C ALA A 39 7.16 6.21 8.28
N ARG A 40 8.15 5.35 7.99
CA ARG A 40 8.91 5.34 6.73
C ARG A 40 8.67 4.08 5.89
N ARG A 41 7.56 3.38 6.12
CA ARG A 41 7.23 2.13 5.43
C ARG A 41 6.42 2.32 4.15
N CYS A 42 5.94 3.51 3.86
CA CYS A 42 5.25 3.82 2.61
C CYS A 42 6.26 4.49 1.67
N TRP A 43 6.57 3.89 0.51
CA TRP A 43 7.59 4.40 -0.40
C TRP A 43 6.99 4.95 -1.67
N SER A 44 7.62 6.00 -2.22
CA SER A 44 7.27 6.55 -3.53
C SER A 44 7.70 5.61 -4.66
N ASP A 45 7.34 5.96 -5.90
CA ASP A 45 7.79 5.26 -7.10
C ASP A 45 9.26 5.54 -7.46
N ALA A 46 9.93 6.43 -6.72
CA ALA A 46 11.34 6.74 -6.90
C ALA A 46 12.25 5.51 -6.72
N PRO A 47 13.44 5.49 -7.33
CA PRO A 47 14.39 4.39 -7.21
C PRO A 47 14.78 4.11 -5.75
N VAL A 48 14.74 2.86 -5.36
CA VAL A 48 15.18 2.38 -4.04
C VAL A 48 16.51 1.66 -4.16
N THR A 49 17.48 2.07 -3.35
CA THR A 49 18.77 1.40 -3.23
C THR A 49 18.76 0.49 -2.02
N VAL A 50 18.98 -0.80 -2.24
CA VAL A 50 19.09 -1.82 -1.19
C VAL A 50 20.57 -2.16 -0.97
N GLN A 51 21.03 -2.09 0.27
CA GLN A 51 22.38 -2.47 0.65
C GLN A 51 22.34 -3.57 1.71
N ARG A 52 23.32 -4.45 1.66
CA ARG A 52 23.47 -5.60 2.55
C ARG A 52 24.86 -5.62 3.19
N SER A 53 24.89 -5.97 4.47
CA SER A 53 26.10 -6.29 5.22
C SER A 53 26.00 -7.73 5.73
N THR A 54 27.12 -8.46 5.69
CA THR A 54 27.27 -9.82 6.26
C THR A 54 28.28 -9.88 7.40
N ASP A 55 28.80 -8.73 7.82
CA ASP A 55 29.83 -8.53 8.84
C ASP A 55 29.40 -7.59 9.97
N ASN A 56 28.11 -7.69 10.37
CA ASN A 56 27.50 -6.86 11.39
C ASN A 56 27.51 -5.34 11.11
N GLY A 57 27.50 -4.94 9.84
CA GLY A 57 27.40 -3.53 9.47
C GLY A 57 28.76 -2.83 9.28
N GLU A 58 29.89 -3.57 9.31
CA GLU A 58 31.21 -3.00 9.06
C GLU A 58 31.36 -2.60 7.59
N THR A 59 30.93 -3.47 6.67
CA THR A 59 30.94 -3.17 5.22
C THR A 59 29.56 -3.32 4.61
N TRP A 60 29.25 -2.49 3.61
CA TRP A 60 27.97 -2.48 2.91
C TRP A 60 28.16 -2.62 1.42
N SER A 61 27.42 -3.53 0.81
CA SER A 61 27.40 -3.73 -0.63
C SER A 61 26.00 -3.54 -1.19
N THR A 62 25.90 -2.90 -2.35
CA THR A 62 24.61 -2.75 -3.05
C THR A 62 24.15 -4.10 -3.57
N VAL A 63 22.90 -4.45 -3.32
CA VAL A 63 22.27 -5.69 -3.78
C VAL A 63 21.71 -5.45 -5.19
N PRO A 64 22.03 -6.30 -6.18
CA PRO A 64 21.41 -6.21 -7.51
C PRO A 64 19.89 -6.38 -7.45
N ALA A 65 19.13 -5.58 -8.21
CA ALA A 65 17.66 -5.61 -8.23
C ALA A 65 17.06 -6.98 -8.64
N THR A 66 17.86 -7.82 -9.33
CA THR A 66 17.45 -9.18 -9.70
C THR A 66 17.37 -10.16 -8.53
N GLN A 67 17.90 -9.80 -7.35
CA GLN A 67 17.93 -10.67 -6.16
C GLN A 67 16.79 -10.45 -5.20
N TYR A 68 15.98 -9.42 -5.41
CA TYR A 68 14.86 -9.07 -4.54
C TYR A 68 13.69 -8.47 -5.33
N THR A 69 12.54 -8.41 -4.69
CA THR A 69 11.39 -7.60 -5.10
C THR A 69 11.04 -6.63 -3.99
N LEU A 70 10.34 -5.54 -4.33
CA LEU A 70 9.92 -4.54 -3.36
C LEU A 70 8.42 -4.64 -3.08
N ASP A 71 8.06 -4.40 -1.85
CA ASP A 71 6.72 -4.03 -1.44
C ASP A 71 6.79 -2.59 -0.91
N ARG A 72 6.55 -1.64 -1.81
CA ARG A 72 6.65 -0.20 -1.52
C ARG A 72 5.58 0.26 -0.55
N LEU A 73 4.42 -0.39 -0.57
CA LEU A 73 3.30 -0.02 0.28
C LEU A 73 3.58 -0.29 1.77
N PHE A 74 4.35 -1.34 2.10
CA PHE A 74 4.74 -1.63 3.48
C PHE A 74 6.25 -1.58 3.75
N GLY A 75 7.03 -1.02 2.82
CA GLY A 75 8.46 -0.80 2.99
C GLY A 75 9.23 -2.10 3.23
N ARG A 76 8.99 -3.11 2.38
CA ARG A 76 9.58 -4.44 2.49
C ARG A 76 10.50 -4.74 1.31
N VAL A 77 11.66 -5.29 1.61
CA VAL A 77 12.56 -5.93 0.63
C VAL A 77 12.37 -7.44 0.76
N ILE A 78 11.96 -8.09 -0.31
CA ILE A 78 11.63 -9.52 -0.35
C ILE A 78 12.67 -10.23 -1.18
N PHE A 79 13.52 -11.04 -0.55
CA PHE A 79 14.54 -11.84 -1.21
C PHE A 79 13.97 -13.17 -1.69
N ALA A 80 14.43 -13.64 -2.85
CA ALA A 80 14.03 -14.93 -3.41
C ALA A 80 14.52 -16.12 -2.55
N ALA A 81 15.56 -15.92 -1.73
CA ALA A 81 16.12 -16.92 -0.82
C ALA A 81 16.44 -16.32 0.54
N ALA A 82 16.38 -17.16 1.58
CA ALA A 82 16.74 -16.75 2.93
C ALA A 82 18.18 -16.24 3.00
N GLN A 83 18.38 -15.12 3.67
CA GLN A 83 19.70 -14.56 3.91
C GLN A 83 20.39 -15.26 5.10
N SER A 84 21.72 -15.21 5.12
CA SER A 84 22.51 -15.78 6.22
C SER A 84 22.17 -15.16 7.57
N ALA A 85 22.37 -15.90 8.65
CA ALA A 85 22.25 -15.35 9.99
C ALA A 85 23.22 -14.18 10.20
N GLY A 86 22.76 -13.11 10.84
CA GLY A 86 23.55 -11.89 11.05
C GLY A 86 23.56 -10.91 9.87
N THR A 87 22.96 -11.29 8.73
CA THR A 87 22.80 -10.33 7.61
C THR A 87 21.96 -9.14 8.04
N GLN A 88 22.49 -7.95 7.81
CA GLN A 88 21.78 -6.68 7.95
C GLN A 88 21.44 -6.11 6.57
N VAL A 89 20.29 -5.50 6.45
CA VAL A 89 19.84 -4.82 5.23
C VAL A 89 19.44 -3.40 5.59
N ARG A 90 19.79 -2.45 4.71
CA ARG A 90 19.34 -1.07 4.80
C ARG A 90 18.88 -0.57 3.44
N VAL A 91 18.02 0.43 3.46
CA VAL A 91 17.43 0.99 2.25
C VAL A 91 17.61 2.51 2.20
N SER A 92 17.74 3.04 0.99
CA SER A 92 17.74 4.46 0.71
C SER A 92 16.82 4.74 -0.45
N GLY A 93 16.08 5.83 -0.41
CA GLY A 93 15.09 6.23 -1.41
C GLY A 93 14.20 7.33 -0.89
N GLU A 94 12.93 7.28 -1.18
CA GLU A 94 11.93 8.24 -0.71
C GLU A 94 10.76 7.51 -0.07
N TYR A 95 10.25 8.07 1.03
CA TYR A 95 9.03 7.62 1.67
C TYR A 95 7.96 8.70 1.64
N LEU A 96 6.72 8.29 1.73
CA LEU A 96 5.54 9.13 1.77
C LEU A 96 5.00 9.15 3.21
N PRO A 97 5.04 10.31 3.90
CA PRO A 97 4.42 10.44 5.22
C PRO A 97 2.91 10.22 5.12
N LEU A 98 2.36 9.41 6.02
CA LEU A 98 0.92 9.14 6.07
C LEU A 98 0.26 10.08 7.08
N THR A 99 -0.82 10.74 6.66
CA THR A 99 -1.63 11.63 7.48
C THR A 99 -3.08 11.16 7.54
N VAL A 100 -3.76 11.44 8.65
CA VAL A 100 -5.17 11.04 8.81
C VAL A 100 -6.03 11.88 7.88
N VAL A 101 -6.93 11.24 7.14
CA VAL A 101 -7.95 11.94 6.36
C VAL A 101 -8.93 12.60 7.34
N ALA A 102 -8.89 13.93 7.38
CA ALA A 102 -9.71 14.70 8.29
C ALA A 102 -11.21 14.50 8.00
N GLY A 103 -12.00 14.39 9.05
CA GLY A 103 -13.45 14.25 8.93
C GLY A 103 -13.96 12.91 8.41
N ALA A 104 -13.11 11.96 8.06
CA ALA A 104 -13.54 10.64 7.57
C ALA A 104 -14.37 9.91 8.65
N TYR A 105 -15.57 9.51 8.30
CA TYR A 105 -16.50 8.80 9.19
C TYR A 105 -16.93 7.43 8.64
N ALA A 106 -16.77 7.20 7.34
CA ALA A 106 -17.02 5.89 6.72
C ALA A 106 -16.04 5.62 5.59
N TYR A 107 -15.75 4.35 5.36
CA TYR A 107 -15.03 3.89 4.19
C TYR A 107 -15.49 2.48 3.80
N SER A 108 -15.30 2.16 2.55
CA SER A 108 -15.42 0.80 2.04
C SER A 108 -14.29 0.50 1.07
N TYR A 109 -13.85 -0.75 1.01
CA TYR A 109 -13.03 -1.23 -0.10
C TYR A 109 -13.41 -2.67 -0.44
N THR A 110 -13.24 -3.00 -1.70
CA THR A 110 -13.47 -4.36 -2.22
C THR A 110 -12.25 -4.78 -3.03
N ILE A 111 -11.77 -5.99 -2.78
CA ILE A 111 -10.68 -6.59 -3.53
C ILE A 111 -11.27 -7.72 -4.37
N THR A 112 -11.12 -7.62 -5.69
CA THR A 112 -11.69 -8.55 -6.65
C THR A 112 -10.58 -9.29 -7.38
N ALA A 113 -10.68 -10.61 -7.41
CA ALA A 113 -9.82 -11.44 -8.26
C ALA A 113 -10.45 -11.55 -9.65
N ASN A 114 -9.76 -11.05 -10.66
CA ASN A 114 -10.15 -11.22 -12.06
C ASN A 114 -9.82 -12.64 -12.50
N LEU A 115 -10.86 -13.43 -12.79
CA LEU A 115 -10.75 -14.83 -13.18
C LEU A 115 -10.96 -14.97 -14.68
N GLN A 116 -10.03 -15.63 -15.36
CA GLN A 116 -10.18 -16.04 -16.76
C GLN A 116 -10.51 -17.53 -16.80
N GLU A 117 -11.57 -17.86 -17.53
CA GLU A 117 -11.92 -19.25 -17.82
C GLU A 117 -11.03 -19.77 -18.96
N ARG A 118 -10.53 -20.99 -18.78
CA ARG A 118 -9.83 -21.74 -19.80
C ARG A 118 -10.58 -23.02 -20.06
N ALA A 119 -11.19 -23.13 -21.24
CA ALA A 119 -11.71 -24.36 -21.77
C ALA A 119 -10.79 -24.82 -22.89
N ALA A 120 -10.40 -26.09 -22.90
CA ALA A 120 -9.70 -26.72 -24.02
C ALA A 120 -10.54 -27.90 -24.51
N PHE A 121 -10.55 -28.14 -25.83
CA PHE A 121 -11.33 -29.23 -26.44
C PHE A 121 -10.91 -30.63 -26.00
N ASP A 122 -9.72 -30.74 -25.38
CA ASP A 122 -9.13 -31.96 -24.85
C ASP A 122 -9.15 -32.04 -23.32
N ASP A 123 -9.89 -31.15 -22.65
CA ASP A 123 -10.03 -31.20 -21.19
C ASP A 123 -10.90 -32.42 -20.79
N PRO A 124 -10.33 -33.37 -20.06
CA PRO A 124 -11.04 -34.61 -19.70
C PRO A 124 -12.08 -34.42 -18.58
N ASP A 125 -12.15 -33.22 -17.99
CA ASP A 125 -12.99 -32.92 -16.85
C ASP A 125 -14.15 -31.99 -17.27
N ASP A 126 -15.35 -32.28 -16.76
CA ASP A 126 -16.57 -31.48 -16.92
C ASP A 126 -16.49 -30.12 -16.13
N PHE A 127 -15.39 -29.85 -15.46
CA PHE A 127 -15.22 -28.66 -14.64
C PHE A 127 -14.45 -27.54 -15.40
N VAL A 128 -15.02 -26.35 -15.36
CA VAL A 128 -14.38 -25.15 -15.91
C VAL A 128 -13.11 -24.80 -15.10
N ARG A 129 -11.97 -24.79 -15.79
CA ARG A 129 -10.70 -24.34 -15.18
C ARG A 129 -10.63 -22.82 -15.19
N ARG A 130 -10.41 -22.23 -14.00
CA ARG A 130 -10.25 -20.80 -13.83
C ARG A 130 -8.84 -20.47 -13.38
N ARG A 131 -8.27 -19.42 -13.98
CA ARG A 131 -7.00 -18.86 -13.57
C ARG A 131 -7.20 -17.40 -13.17
N GLN A 132 -6.65 -17.00 -12.03
CA GLN A 132 -6.55 -15.60 -11.67
C GLN A 132 -5.57 -14.90 -12.59
N VAL A 133 -6.01 -13.84 -13.26
CA VAL A 133 -5.21 -13.04 -14.19
C VAL A 133 -4.86 -11.66 -13.64
N GLY A 134 -5.47 -11.27 -12.53
CA GLY A 134 -5.19 -10.01 -11.85
C GLY A 134 -5.98 -9.86 -10.56
N LEU A 135 -5.60 -8.86 -9.80
CA LEU A 135 -6.36 -8.32 -8.67
C LEU A 135 -6.79 -6.90 -9.02
N ASP A 136 -7.97 -6.54 -8.60
CA ASP A 136 -8.49 -5.19 -8.66
C ASP A 136 -8.92 -4.75 -7.26
N ALA A 137 -8.83 -3.46 -6.98
CA ALA A 137 -9.27 -2.89 -5.72
C ALA A 137 -10.06 -1.62 -6.03
N SER A 138 -11.21 -1.45 -5.40
CA SER A 138 -12.03 -0.26 -5.52
C SER A 138 -12.70 0.05 -4.19
N GLY A 139 -13.14 1.28 -4.01
CA GLY A 139 -13.83 1.64 -2.79
C GLY A 139 -14.25 3.09 -2.73
N SER A 140 -14.73 3.48 -1.56
CA SER A 140 -15.13 4.86 -1.28
C SER A 140 -14.73 5.29 0.12
N ILE A 141 -14.60 6.60 0.30
CA ILE A 141 -14.39 7.29 1.58
C ILE A 141 -15.48 8.35 1.69
N SER A 142 -16.20 8.37 2.82
CA SER A 142 -17.11 9.45 3.15
C SER A 142 -16.53 10.27 4.29
N ARG A 143 -16.46 11.59 4.11
CA ARG A 143 -15.97 12.53 5.12
C ARG A 143 -16.85 13.78 5.22
N TRP A 144 -16.75 14.48 6.34
CA TRP A 144 -17.25 15.84 6.42
C TRP A 144 -16.34 16.73 5.56
N TYR A 145 -16.94 17.55 4.70
CA TYR A 145 -16.20 18.44 3.81
C TYR A 145 -15.34 19.44 4.61
N ASP A 146 -14.06 19.47 4.35
CA ASP A 146 -13.04 20.27 5.07
C ASP A 146 -12.35 21.31 4.17
N ALA A 147 -12.87 21.55 2.97
CA ALA A 147 -12.26 22.43 1.97
C ALA A 147 -10.77 22.11 1.65
N ASP A 148 -10.30 20.91 2.00
CA ASP A 148 -8.99 20.39 1.60
C ASP A 148 -9.08 19.85 0.17
N PRO A 149 -8.38 20.44 -0.82
CA PRO A 149 -8.50 20.08 -2.23
C PRO A 149 -7.79 18.78 -2.61
N LEU A 150 -7.23 18.04 -1.66
CA LEU A 150 -6.36 16.88 -1.88
C LEU A 150 -6.89 15.90 -2.95
N PHE A 151 -8.17 15.52 -2.87
CA PHE A 151 -8.73 14.55 -3.79
C PHE A 151 -9.10 15.17 -5.15
N ALA A 152 -9.54 16.43 -5.15
CA ALA A 152 -9.79 17.18 -6.37
C ALA A 152 -8.50 17.40 -7.17
N GLU A 153 -7.42 17.81 -6.51
CA GLU A 153 -6.09 17.96 -7.10
C GLU A 153 -5.58 16.63 -7.66
N ALA A 154 -5.74 15.52 -6.92
CA ALA A 154 -5.35 14.19 -7.40
C ALA A 154 -6.11 13.76 -8.67
N ILE A 155 -7.38 14.20 -8.84
CA ILE A 155 -8.14 13.97 -10.07
C ILE A 155 -7.60 14.84 -11.22
N GLU A 156 -7.36 16.13 -10.97
CA GLU A 156 -6.90 17.07 -12.00
C GLU A 156 -5.50 16.72 -12.53
N ASP A 157 -4.61 16.30 -11.64
CA ASP A 157 -3.23 15.96 -11.96
C ASP A 157 -3.06 14.51 -12.43
N GLU A 158 -4.11 13.70 -12.38
CA GLU A 158 -4.08 12.25 -12.66
C GLU A 158 -3.05 11.51 -11.80
N GLU A 159 -2.78 12.02 -10.60
CA GLU A 159 -1.80 11.45 -9.68
C GLU A 159 -2.41 10.40 -8.76
N PRO A 160 -1.77 9.22 -8.64
CA PRO A 160 -2.22 8.20 -7.71
C PRO A 160 -1.99 8.61 -6.26
N VAL A 161 -2.99 8.40 -5.43
CA VAL A 161 -2.89 8.52 -3.97
C VAL A 161 -2.62 7.15 -3.34
N ILE A 162 -1.98 7.12 -2.18
CA ILE A 162 -1.88 5.89 -1.37
C ILE A 162 -2.81 6.07 -0.17
N LEU A 163 -3.76 5.17 -0.06
CA LEU A 163 -4.73 5.11 1.01
C LEU A 163 -4.39 3.97 1.96
N GLU A 164 -4.40 4.27 3.25
CA GLU A 164 -4.18 3.29 4.30
C GLU A 164 -5.44 3.14 5.15
N PHE A 165 -5.90 1.91 5.32
CA PHE A 165 -7.12 1.58 6.05
C PHE A 165 -6.82 0.81 7.32
N TRP A 166 -7.44 1.24 8.41
CA TRP A 166 -7.36 0.63 9.72
C TRP A 166 -8.75 0.22 10.20
N SER A 167 -8.94 -1.03 10.54
CA SER A 167 -10.12 -1.48 11.27
C SER A 167 -10.01 -1.14 12.76
N ASP A 168 -8.79 -1.05 13.28
CA ASP A 168 -8.49 -0.66 14.66
C ASP A 168 -7.22 0.19 14.73
N LYS A 169 -7.39 1.51 14.87
CA LYS A 169 -6.28 2.49 15.01
C LYS A 169 -5.44 2.31 16.29
N THR A 170 -5.91 1.49 17.24
CA THR A 170 -5.13 1.11 18.44
C THR A 170 -4.24 -0.10 18.16
N GLY A 171 -4.37 -0.72 17.01
CA GLY A 171 -3.54 -1.82 16.55
C GLY A 171 -2.09 -1.39 16.25
N LEU A 172 -1.25 -2.40 15.99
CA LEU A 172 0.17 -2.18 15.71
C LEU A 172 0.46 -1.88 14.23
N ALA A 173 -0.49 -2.17 13.33
CA ALA A 173 -0.35 -1.99 11.89
C ALA A 173 -1.71 -1.75 11.23
N ALA A 174 -1.68 -1.10 10.07
CA ALA A 174 -2.84 -0.97 9.18
C ALA A 174 -3.25 -2.35 8.62
N ASP A 175 -4.52 -2.50 8.25
CA ASP A 175 -4.98 -3.74 7.62
C ASP A 175 -4.50 -3.86 6.18
N VAL A 176 -4.63 -2.76 5.43
CA VAL A 176 -4.30 -2.72 3.99
C VAL A 176 -3.86 -1.32 3.56
N ARG A 177 -2.97 -1.27 2.59
CA ARG A 177 -2.64 -0.08 1.80
C ARG A 177 -2.99 -0.32 0.34
N ILE A 178 -3.61 0.68 -0.27
CA ILE A 178 -4.02 0.66 -1.68
C ILE A 178 -3.44 1.89 -2.35
N ARG A 179 -2.71 1.69 -3.45
CA ARG A 179 -2.37 2.75 -4.40
C ARG A 179 -3.52 2.86 -5.38
N ALA A 180 -4.11 4.03 -5.50
CA ALA A 180 -5.34 4.22 -6.23
C ALA A 180 -5.38 5.55 -6.99
N LEU A 181 -6.11 5.57 -8.09
CA LEU A 181 -6.58 6.81 -8.72
C LEU A 181 -7.94 7.16 -8.12
N VAL A 182 -8.11 8.44 -7.78
CA VAL A 182 -9.42 8.97 -7.42
C VAL A 182 -10.24 9.09 -8.69
N SER A 183 -11.37 8.39 -8.73
CA SER A 183 -12.22 8.34 -9.92
C SER A 183 -13.37 9.32 -9.87
N GLN A 184 -13.80 9.71 -8.66
CA GLN A 184 -14.86 10.68 -8.45
C GLN A 184 -14.72 11.34 -7.09
N GLU A 185 -15.05 12.63 -7.03
CA GLU A 185 -15.29 13.38 -5.80
C GLU A 185 -16.62 14.13 -5.93
N GLY A 186 -17.47 14.04 -4.93
CA GLY A 186 -18.76 14.71 -4.90
C GLY A 186 -19.02 15.36 -3.55
N VAL A 187 -19.45 16.61 -3.54
CA VAL A 187 -19.82 17.33 -2.33
C VAL A 187 -21.34 17.50 -2.29
N ASN A 188 -21.95 17.02 -1.21
CA ASN A 188 -23.39 17.10 -0.98
C ASN A 188 -23.67 18.02 0.22
N GLY A 189 -24.65 18.91 0.08
CA GLY A 189 -25.02 19.82 1.14
C GLY A 189 -26.52 20.08 1.22
N GLU A 190 -27.05 20.13 2.44
CA GLU A 190 -28.40 20.55 2.75
C GLU A 190 -28.38 21.80 3.64
N ALA A 191 -29.40 22.66 3.57
CA ALA A 191 -29.43 23.98 4.21
C ALA A 191 -29.27 23.97 5.75
N ALA A 192 -29.46 22.83 6.41
CA ALA A 192 -29.37 22.67 7.86
C ALA A 192 -28.40 21.55 8.30
N ALA A 193 -27.63 20.99 7.38
CA ALA A 193 -26.69 19.90 7.65
C ALA A 193 -25.23 20.33 7.38
N LEU A 194 -24.28 19.54 7.89
CA LEU A 194 -22.90 19.67 7.49
C LEU A 194 -22.75 19.22 6.03
N LEU A 195 -21.81 19.81 5.31
CA LEU A 195 -21.45 19.34 3.97
C LEU A 195 -20.77 17.98 4.08
N GLU A 196 -21.19 17.06 3.24
CA GLU A 196 -20.60 15.73 3.12
C GLU A 196 -19.84 15.61 1.80
N GLU A 197 -18.75 14.91 1.83
CA GLU A 197 -17.94 14.61 0.65
C GLU A 197 -17.81 13.10 0.52
N GLU A 198 -18.01 12.61 -0.69
CA GLU A 198 -17.79 11.21 -1.06
C GLU A 198 -16.73 11.13 -2.15
N VAL A 199 -15.71 10.32 -1.89
CA VAL A 199 -14.57 10.09 -2.78
C VAL A 199 -14.59 8.63 -3.20
N GLU A 200 -14.62 8.38 -4.51
CA GLU A 200 -14.47 7.03 -5.07
C GLU A 200 -13.07 6.83 -5.63
N PHE A 201 -12.53 5.63 -5.49
CA PHE A 201 -11.19 5.31 -5.95
C PHE A 201 -11.11 3.92 -6.58
N GLN A 202 -10.11 3.75 -7.47
CA GLN A 202 -9.76 2.48 -8.09
C GLN A 202 -8.27 2.21 -7.97
N GLY A 203 -7.91 0.98 -7.61
CA GLY A 203 -6.52 0.56 -7.44
C GLY A 203 -5.73 0.63 -8.75
N VAL A 204 -4.51 1.15 -8.66
CA VAL A 204 -3.58 1.22 -9.78
C VAL A 204 -2.22 0.67 -9.36
N ALA A 205 -1.59 -0.12 -10.22
CA ALA A 205 -0.29 -0.72 -9.93
C ALA A 205 0.81 0.35 -9.83
N ASP A 206 1.74 0.14 -8.90
CA ASP A 206 3.00 0.88 -8.81
C ASP A 206 3.99 0.41 -9.91
N VAL A 207 5.20 0.97 -9.92
CA VAL A 207 6.26 0.62 -10.87
C VAL A 207 6.74 -0.83 -10.75
N ASP A 208 6.46 -1.49 -9.63
CA ASP A 208 6.77 -2.91 -9.38
C ASP A 208 5.56 -3.82 -9.65
N GLY A 209 4.44 -3.27 -10.16
CA GLY A 209 3.24 -3.99 -10.54
C GLY A 209 2.29 -4.31 -9.38
N ARG A 210 2.37 -3.59 -8.26
CA ARG A 210 1.55 -3.82 -7.06
C ARG A 210 0.60 -2.66 -6.82
N ALA A 211 -0.69 -2.94 -6.73
CA ALA A 211 -1.73 -1.95 -6.39
C ALA A 211 -2.12 -1.97 -4.91
N LEU A 212 -1.95 -3.11 -4.23
CA LEU A 212 -2.34 -3.27 -2.83
C LEU A 212 -1.37 -4.18 -2.09
N SER A 213 -1.29 -3.99 -0.77
CA SER A 213 -0.55 -4.87 0.13
C SER A 213 -1.20 -4.91 1.51
N PHE A 214 -0.98 -6.01 2.23
CA PHE A 214 -1.46 -6.24 3.59
C PHE A 214 -0.32 -6.16 4.59
N ALA A 215 -0.64 -5.76 5.84
CA ALA A 215 0.31 -5.64 6.93
C ALA A 215 0.95 -6.98 7.34
#